data_1489e0a34671266cb5d04016021fe0bd
#
_entry.id   1489e0a34671266cb5d04016021fe0bd
#
_cell.length_a   1.000
_cell.length_b   1.000
_cell.length_c   1.000
_cell.angle_alpha   90.00
_cell.angle_beta   90.00
_cell.angle_gamma   90.00
#
_symmetry.space_group_name_H-M   'P 1'
#
loop_
_entity.id
_entity.type
_entity.pdbx_description
1 polymer ?
#
loop_
_entity_poly.entity_id
_entity_poly.type
_entity_poly.pdbx_seq_one_letter_code
_entity_poly.pdbx_strand_id
1 'polypeptide(L)'
;MSCIEDARCSPEHRIAILHARGSRLFHIGKKKMTPSYTEAEQYINHIQKFAKKNTLSHTRMYLQALGIEEETFAGRIIHVAGTNGKGSVCNYLTNLLLAEGFHVGTFISPHLVHMRERIRLDNRMIPEAEFVTAFEAVRQVVDAHAGQEAWYHPTFFEFLFLMAMYVYKEKMPDYLVLETGLGGRLDATNVFSKPVLTIITEIGLDHCQYLGDTKEKIAAEKAGIIQEGVPLIYVRRDPETENVLLDTAKEKKAEAFAVDKSLFMETNITDKGIDFSYKSRYYNTISFHLSTYAAYQMENASASLLALEHLLPKEKVQPSVMQQAVAESIWEGRMEEIADRVYLDGAHNADGIEAFLDSVRHLPVKGERILVFSVVNDKAYTEMIHELVSARLFTTYMIAGIHDARGVDDRQLRDIFTKYSAEQVYDFADASAAFSAALLRRKPEDAVFIVGSLYLAGEIKACLEEAEGGKNDQL
;
A
#
# COMPACT_ATOMS: atom_id res chain seq x y z
N MET A 1 -38.96 -35.99 -65.90
CA MET A 1 -39.21 -34.67 -66.53
C MET A 1 -39.46 -33.71 -65.38
N SER A 2 -38.44 -32.93 -65.05
CA SER A 2 -38.23 -31.48 -65.34
C SER A 2 -39.22 -30.63 -64.49
N CYS A 3 -38.89 -29.64 -63.79
CA CYS A 3 -37.86 -28.62 -63.70
C CYS A 3 -38.01 -28.00 -62.29
N ILE A 4 -36.96 -27.69 -61.58
CA ILE A 4 -36.13 -26.45 -61.50
C ILE A 4 -36.88 -25.22 -60.95
N GLU A 5 -36.22 -24.68 -59.88
CA GLU A 5 -36.21 -23.29 -59.42
C GLU A 5 -37.42 -22.75 -58.64
N ASP A 6 -37.32 -22.05 -57.56
CA ASP A 6 -36.35 -21.06 -57.13
C ASP A 6 -36.42 -20.74 -55.60
N ALA A 7 -35.29 -20.57 -55.06
CA ALA A 7 -34.79 -19.69 -54.02
C ALA A 7 -35.70 -18.86 -53.13
N ARG A 8 -35.14 -18.69 -51.90
CA ARG A 8 -35.32 -17.64 -50.90
C ARG A 8 -36.28 -17.93 -49.74
N CYS A 9 -35.72 -18.58 -48.75
CA CYS A 9 -36.23 -18.47 -47.38
C CYS A 9 -35.08 -18.04 -46.48
N SER A 10 -35.29 -16.95 -45.77
CA SER A 10 -34.34 -16.32 -44.85
C SER A 10 -34.00 -17.19 -43.63
N PRO A 11 -32.88 -16.94 -42.92
CA PRO A 11 -32.40 -17.76 -41.83
C PRO A 11 -33.29 -17.88 -40.58
N GLU A 12 -34.36 -17.13 -40.51
CA GLU A 12 -35.22 -17.04 -39.31
C GLU A 12 -36.24 -18.17 -39.14
N HIS A 13 -36.41 -19.03 -40.12
CA HIS A 13 -37.45 -20.10 -40.09
C HIS A 13 -36.91 -21.50 -39.79
N ARG A 14 -35.64 -21.66 -39.37
CA ARG A 14 -35.03 -22.95 -38.96
C ARG A 14 -35.03 -23.24 -37.48
N ILE A 15 -35.54 -22.38 -36.61
CA ILE A 15 -35.54 -22.55 -35.14
C ILE A 15 -36.87 -23.11 -34.58
N ALA A 16 -37.91 -23.27 -35.38
CA ALA A 16 -39.25 -23.59 -34.88
C ALA A 16 -39.70 -25.07 -35.01
N ILE A 17 -38.85 -26.04 -35.43
CA ILE A 17 -39.27 -27.43 -35.63
C ILE A 17 -38.41 -28.47 -34.87
N LEU A 18 -37.75 -28.09 -33.77
CA LEU A 18 -37.01 -29.04 -32.90
C LEU A 18 -37.52 -29.08 -31.46
N HIS A 19 -38.77 -28.70 -31.22
CA HIS A 19 -39.34 -28.71 -29.86
C HIS A 19 -40.47 -29.74 -29.68
N ALA A 20 -40.30 -30.95 -30.22
CA ALA A 20 -41.21 -32.06 -29.88
C ALA A 20 -40.55 -33.42 -30.13
N ARG A 21 -39.60 -33.80 -29.32
CA ARG A 21 -39.33 -35.22 -28.96
C ARG A 21 -38.44 -35.23 -27.73
N GLY A 22 -38.94 -35.77 -26.62
CA GLY A 22 -38.25 -35.88 -25.35
C GLY A 22 -36.92 -36.59 -25.46
N SER A 23 -35.89 -35.91 -25.06
CA SER A 23 -34.64 -36.52 -24.67
C SER A 23 -34.21 -35.87 -23.34
N ARG A 24 -34.08 -36.72 -22.32
CA ARG A 24 -33.46 -36.35 -21.05
C ARG A 24 -32.12 -35.69 -21.35
N LEU A 25 -32.06 -34.40 -21.29
CA LEU A 25 -30.81 -33.67 -21.24
C LEU A 25 -30.16 -34.00 -19.89
N PHE A 26 -29.16 -34.87 -19.93
CA PHE A 26 -28.15 -34.93 -18.88
C PHE A 26 -27.61 -33.54 -18.69
N HIS A 27 -27.94 -32.88 -17.58
CA HIS A 27 -27.19 -31.77 -17.07
C HIS A 27 -25.81 -32.33 -16.69
N ILE A 28 -24.91 -32.38 -17.65
CA ILE A 28 -23.48 -32.41 -17.34
C ILE A 28 -23.21 -31.02 -16.74
N GLY A 29 -23.20 -30.97 -15.40
CA GLY A 29 -22.75 -29.79 -14.69
C GLY A 29 -21.37 -29.46 -15.27
N LYS A 30 -21.24 -28.35 -15.98
CA LYS A 30 -19.93 -27.77 -16.29
C LYS A 30 -19.25 -27.61 -14.94
N LYS A 31 -18.28 -28.47 -14.63
CA LYS A 31 -17.35 -28.25 -13.53
C LYS A 31 -16.80 -26.85 -13.76
N LYS A 32 -17.19 -25.88 -12.93
CA LYS A 32 -16.65 -24.52 -12.99
C LYS A 32 -15.15 -24.71 -12.79
N MET A 33 -14.34 -24.51 -13.81
CA MET A 33 -12.90 -24.58 -13.68
C MET A 33 -12.49 -23.47 -12.73
N THR A 34 -11.70 -23.80 -11.73
CA THR A 34 -11.06 -22.82 -10.86
C THR A 34 -10.24 -21.86 -11.71
N PRO A 35 -10.42 -20.54 -11.60
CA PRO A 35 -9.66 -19.60 -12.40
C PRO A 35 -8.18 -19.66 -12.05
N SER A 36 -7.33 -19.28 -12.99
CA SER A 36 -5.92 -19.02 -12.71
C SER A 36 -5.75 -17.75 -11.88
N TYR A 37 -4.56 -17.57 -11.27
CA TYR A 37 -4.21 -16.35 -10.57
C TYR A 37 -4.36 -15.11 -11.49
N THR A 38 -3.84 -15.19 -12.72
CA THR A 38 -3.94 -14.11 -13.72
C THR A 38 -5.40 -13.75 -14.05
N GLU A 39 -6.28 -14.74 -14.19
CA GLU A 39 -7.70 -14.48 -14.44
C GLU A 39 -8.37 -13.80 -13.23
N ALA A 40 -8.00 -14.18 -12.01
CA ALA A 40 -8.49 -13.53 -10.80
C ALA A 40 -8.01 -12.07 -10.70
N GLU A 41 -6.73 -11.80 -10.96
CA GLU A 41 -6.18 -10.43 -11.02
C GLU A 41 -6.86 -9.58 -12.08
N GLN A 42 -7.04 -10.11 -13.29
CA GLN A 42 -7.74 -9.41 -14.36
C GLN A 42 -9.17 -9.04 -13.95
N TYR A 43 -9.90 -9.96 -13.34
CA TYR A 43 -11.23 -9.66 -12.83
C TYR A 43 -11.20 -8.51 -11.83
N ILE A 44 -10.33 -8.57 -10.83
CA ILE A 44 -10.21 -7.56 -9.77
C ILE A 44 -9.80 -6.21 -10.36
N ASN A 45 -8.86 -6.18 -11.31
CA ASN A 45 -8.42 -4.95 -11.97
C ASN A 45 -9.53 -4.26 -12.79
N HIS A 46 -10.56 -4.99 -13.23
CA HIS A 46 -11.73 -4.41 -13.89
C HIS A 46 -12.79 -3.86 -12.93
N ILE A 47 -12.66 -4.14 -11.62
CA ILE A 47 -13.56 -3.55 -10.61
C ILE A 47 -13.29 -2.05 -10.49
N GLN A 48 -14.36 -1.26 -10.40
CA GLN A 48 -14.23 0.18 -10.21
C GLN A 48 -13.45 0.52 -8.93
N LYS A 49 -12.39 1.31 -9.07
CA LYS A 49 -11.57 1.77 -7.94
C LYS A 49 -12.34 2.73 -7.03
N PHE A 50 -13.18 3.59 -7.62
CA PHE A 50 -13.99 4.59 -6.92
C PHE A 50 -15.45 4.46 -7.40
N ALA A 51 -16.26 3.73 -6.67
CA ALA A 51 -17.71 3.74 -6.85
C ALA A 51 -18.35 4.80 -5.94
N LYS A 52 -19.67 5.05 -6.13
CA LYS A 52 -20.46 5.80 -5.17
C LYS A 52 -20.23 5.14 -3.79
N LYS A 53 -19.78 5.92 -2.80
CA LYS A 53 -19.29 5.43 -1.50
C LYS A 53 -20.19 4.33 -0.94
N ASN A 54 -19.69 3.11 -0.87
CA ASN A 54 -20.28 2.05 -0.08
C ASN A 54 -20.21 2.45 1.40
N THR A 55 -21.20 2.08 2.17
CA THR A 55 -21.19 2.32 3.61
C THR A 55 -20.53 1.14 4.32
N LEU A 56 -20.03 1.34 5.53
CA LEU A 56 -19.50 0.25 6.35
C LEU A 56 -20.52 -0.88 6.57
N SER A 57 -21.84 -0.56 6.51
CA SER A 57 -22.90 -1.57 6.56
C SER A 57 -22.83 -2.56 5.40
N HIS A 58 -22.48 -2.12 4.18
CA HIS A 58 -22.28 -3.04 3.05
C HIS A 58 -21.10 -3.96 3.27
N THR A 59 -19.95 -3.42 3.69
CA THR A 59 -18.79 -4.24 4.01
C THR A 59 -19.13 -5.28 5.07
N ARG A 60 -19.90 -4.88 6.09
CA ARG A 60 -20.37 -5.81 7.15
C ARG A 60 -21.29 -6.91 6.61
N MET A 61 -22.21 -6.58 5.70
CA MET A 61 -23.08 -7.58 5.07
C MET A 61 -22.27 -8.63 4.29
N TYR A 62 -21.25 -8.20 3.53
CA TYR A 62 -20.37 -9.12 2.82
C TYR A 62 -19.54 -10.00 3.76
N LEU A 63 -19.00 -9.43 4.84
CA LEU A 63 -18.28 -10.19 5.87
C LEU A 63 -19.18 -11.25 6.49
N GLN A 64 -20.41 -10.91 6.88
CA GLN A 64 -21.39 -11.86 7.42
C GLN A 64 -21.72 -12.98 6.43
N ALA A 65 -21.90 -12.65 5.15
CA ALA A 65 -22.12 -13.66 4.12
C ALA A 65 -20.91 -14.59 3.90
N LEU A 66 -19.70 -14.12 4.22
CA LEU A 66 -18.48 -14.92 4.27
C LEU A 66 -18.32 -15.68 5.62
N GLY A 67 -19.28 -15.54 6.54
CA GLY A 67 -19.24 -16.14 7.87
C GLY A 67 -18.22 -15.48 8.80
N ILE A 68 -18.04 -14.18 8.66
CA ILE A 68 -17.13 -13.35 9.48
C ILE A 68 -17.99 -12.36 10.27
N GLU A 69 -18.08 -12.59 11.56
CA GLU A 69 -18.78 -11.72 12.50
C GLU A 69 -17.78 -10.74 13.14
N GLU A 70 -18.28 -9.74 13.85
CA GLU A 70 -17.45 -8.76 14.54
C GLU A 70 -16.52 -9.41 15.58
N GLU A 71 -17.00 -10.43 16.25
CA GLU A 71 -16.28 -11.17 17.28
C GLU A 71 -15.20 -12.10 16.72
N THR A 72 -15.22 -12.41 15.44
CA THR A 72 -14.25 -13.33 14.80
C THR A 72 -12.81 -12.93 15.07
N PHE A 73 -12.54 -11.62 15.07
CA PHE A 73 -11.21 -11.07 15.30
C PHE A 73 -11.11 -10.22 16.57
N ALA A 74 -12.02 -10.41 17.52
CA ALA A 74 -12.01 -9.67 18.79
C ALA A 74 -10.66 -9.83 19.51
N GLY A 75 -10.10 -8.73 19.96
CA GLY A 75 -8.82 -8.72 20.68
C GLY A 75 -7.58 -8.93 19.81
N ARG A 76 -7.68 -8.84 18.47
CA ARG A 76 -6.57 -9.14 17.53
C ARG A 76 -6.21 -7.98 16.60
N ILE A 77 -7.12 -7.04 16.34
CA ILE A 77 -6.95 -6.02 15.29
C ILE A 77 -6.14 -4.85 15.82
N ILE A 78 -5.09 -4.48 15.08
CA ILE A 78 -4.35 -3.23 15.19
C ILE A 78 -4.65 -2.44 13.93
N HIS A 79 -5.25 -1.26 14.09
CA HIS A 79 -5.75 -0.48 12.96
C HIS A 79 -4.87 0.74 12.72
N VAL A 80 -4.37 0.89 11.48
CA VAL A 80 -3.36 1.89 11.12
C VAL A 80 -3.91 2.84 10.05
N ALA A 81 -4.00 4.14 10.38
CA ALA A 81 -4.31 5.21 9.42
C ALA A 81 -3.17 6.24 9.36
N GLY A 82 -3.24 7.14 8.40
CA GLY A 82 -2.24 8.21 8.21
C GLY A 82 -2.18 8.65 6.76
N THR A 83 -1.37 9.66 6.45
CA THR A 83 -1.05 10.03 5.07
C THR A 83 0.18 9.25 4.62
N ASN A 84 1.32 9.49 5.25
CA ASN A 84 2.59 8.81 4.98
C ASN A 84 2.94 7.87 6.16
N GLY A 85 3.75 6.84 5.90
CA GLY A 85 4.27 5.95 6.95
C GLY A 85 3.40 4.74 7.30
N LYS A 86 2.13 4.66 6.91
CA LYS A 86 1.22 3.55 7.26
C LYS A 86 1.83 2.17 7.02
N GLY A 87 2.18 1.87 5.75
CA GLY A 87 2.75 0.57 5.38
C GLY A 87 4.08 0.27 6.09
N SER A 88 4.92 1.29 6.32
CA SER A 88 6.15 1.14 7.10
C SER A 88 5.86 0.74 8.55
N VAL A 89 4.92 1.41 9.22
CA VAL A 89 4.48 1.06 10.58
C VAL A 89 3.89 -0.34 10.61
N CYS A 90 3.04 -0.70 9.63
CA CYS A 90 2.51 -2.06 9.52
C CYS A 90 3.63 -3.10 9.42
N ASN A 91 4.66 -2.85 8.60
CA ASN A 91 5.78 -3.76 8.43
C ASN A 91 6.65 -3.89 9.70
N TYR A 92 7.06 -2.76 10.31
CA TYR A 92 7.84 -2.81 11.55
C TYR A 92 7.07 -3.54 12.66
N LEU A 93 5.79 -3.22 12.83
CA LEU A 93 4.98 -3.84 13.87
C LEU A 93 4.76 -5.33 13.62
N THR A 94 4.55 -5.72 12.38
CA THR A 94 4.46 -7.15 12.00
C THR A 94 5.76 -7.87 12.35
N ASN A 95 6.93 -7.34 11.98
CA ASN A 95 8.21 -7.96 12.27
C ASN A 95 8.51 -8.02 13.78
N LEU A 96 8.16 -6.98 14.52
CA LEU A 96 8.30 -6.95 15.98
C LEU A 96 7.42 -8.03 16.65
N LEU A 97 6.17 -8.18 16.23
CA LEU A 97 5.27 -9.21 16.76
C LEU A 97 5.73 -10.62 16.39
N LEU A 98 6.21 -10.83 15.16
CA LEU A 98 6.78 -12.10 14.72
C LEU A 98 8.02 -12.48 15.54
N ALA A 99 8.89 -11.51 15.82
CA ALA A 99 10.09 -11.74 16.64
C ALA A 99 9.75 -12.13 18.09
N GLU A 100 8.61 -11.70 18.60
CA GLU A 100 8.08 -12.12 19.91
C GLU A 100 7.28 -13.45 19.84
N GLY A 101 7.23 -14.09 18.65
CA GLY A 101 6.67 -15.43 18.47
C GLY A 101 5.17 -15.48 18.15
N PHE A 102 4.56 -14.38 17.76
CA PHE A 102 3.16 -14.32 17.33
C PHE A 102 3.01 -14.56 15.83
N HIS A 103 1.89 -15.16 15.41
CA HIS A 103 1.47 -15.20 14.02
C HIS A 103 0.70 -13.93 13.65
N VAL A 104 1.03 -13.31 12.52
CA VAL A 104 0.50 -12.00 12.14
C VAL A 104 -0.08 -12.01 10.72
N GLY A 105 -1.35 -11.62 10.59
CA GLY A 105 -1.95 -11.25 9.32
C GLY A 105 -1.76 -9.74 9.07
N THR A 106 -1.31 -9.36 7.88
CA THR A 106 -1.09 -7.93 7.55
C THR A 106 -1.78 -7.59 6.24
N PHE A 107 -2.67 -6.61 6.28
CA PHE A 107 -3.33 -6.05 5.10
C PHE A 107 -2.81 -4.65 4.83
N ILE A 108 -2.24 -4.44 3.64
CA ILE A 108 -1.58 -3.19 3.24
C ILE A 108 -2.07 -2.69 1.87
N SER A 109 -1.83 -1.41 1.59
CA SER A 109 -2.14 -0.80 0.30
C SER A 109 -1.27 0.44 0.00
N PRO A 110 -0.95 0.68 -1.29
CA PRO A 110 -1.11 -0.21 -2.44
C PRO A 110 -0.05 -1.31 -2.48
N HIS A 111 -0.10 -2.20 -3.46
CA HIS A 111 1.01 -3.08 -3.85
C HIS A 111 1.95 -2.36 -4.82
N LEU A 112 3.17 -2.84 -4.97
CA LEU A 112 4.13 -2.36 -5.96
C LEU A 112 4.03 -3.18 -7.27
N VAL A 113 4.23 -4.48 -7.22
CA VAL A 113 4.24 -5.38 -8.36
C VAL A 113 3.07 -6.36 -8.31
N HIS A 114 2.95 -7.14 -7.26
CA HIS A 114 1.99 -8.23 -7.15
C HIS A 114 0.80 -7.87 -6.27
N MET A 115 -0.41 -8.12 -6.75
CA MET A 115 -1.63 -7.87 -5.97
C MET A 115 -1.65 -8.61 -4.63
N ARG A 116 -0.98 -9.77 -4.55
CA ARG A 116 -0.81 -10.58 -3.34
C ARG A 116 -0.02 -9.89 -2.22
N GLU A 117 0.80 -8.88 -2.54
CA GLU A 117 1.50 -8.08 -1.53
C GLU A 117 0.57 -7.48 -0.49
N ARG A 118 -0.69 -7.23 -0.89
CA ARG A 118 -1.70 -6.64 -0.01
C ARG A 118 -2.19 -7.56 1.09
N ILE A 119 -2.00 -8.87 0.94
CA ILE A 119 -2.47 -9.89 1.88
C ILE A 119 -1.26 -10.72 2.30
N ARG A 120 -0.78 -10.48 3.51
CA ARG A 120 0.41 -11.14 4.04
C ARG A 120 0.06 -11.99 5.26
N LEU A 121 0.74 -13.12 5.39
CA LEU A 121 0.80 -13.93 6.60
C LEU A 121 2.26 -14.06 7.00
N ASP A 122 2.56 -13.76 8.26
CA ASP A 122 3.93 -13.77 8.80
C ASP A 122 4.93 -13.03 7.91
N ASN A 123 4.52 -11.83 7.48
CA ASN A 123 5.23 -10.92 6.56
C ASN A 123 5.55 -11.51 5.17
N ARG A 124 4.89 -12.57 4.74
CA ARG A 124 5.01 -13.17 3.41
C ARG A 124 3.71 -13.03 2.64
N MET A 125 3.81 -12.72 1.35
CA MET A 125 2.65 -12.75 0.45
C MET A 125 2.00 -14.13 0.49
N ILE A 126 0.67 -14.19 0.50
CA ILE A 126 -0.05 -15.47 0.41
C ILE A 126 0.25 -16.16 -0.93
N PRO A 127 0.28 -17.51 -0.98
CA PRO A 127 0.42 -18.27 -2.21
C PRO A 127 -0.68 -17.96 -3.22
N GLU A 128 -0.41 -18.10 -4.53
CA GLU A 128 -1.40 -17.90 -5.59
C GLU A 128 -2.65 -18.76 -5.41
N ALA A 129 -2.48 -20.01 -4.99
CA ALA A 129 -3.60 -20.91 -4.73
C ALA A 129 -4.52 -20.41 -3.60
N GLU A 130 -3.97 -19.80 -2.55
CA GLU A 130 -4.75 -19.21 -1.46
C GLU A 130 -5.45 -17.93 -1.93
N PHE A 131 -4.77 -17.11 -2.74
CA PHE A 131 -5.36 -15.93 -3.36
C PHE A 131 -6.57 -16.30 -4.23
N VAL A 132 -6.44 -17.29 -5.10
CA VAL A 132 -7.53 -17.81 -5.95
C VAL A 132 -8.67 -18.35 -5.11
N THR A 133 -8.38 -19.10 -4.04
CA THR A 133 -9.40 -19.63 -3.13
C THR A 133 -10.20 -18.49 -2.47
N ALA A 134 -9.52 -17.46 -1.98
CA ALA A 134 -10.16 -16.29 -1.39
C ALA A 134 -10.97 -15.49 -2.43
N PHE A 135 -10.43 -15.33 -3.65
CA PHE A 135 -11.13 -14.73 -4.76
C PHE A 135 -12.44 -15.46 -5.09
N GLU A 136 -12.41 -16.79 -5.22
CA GLU A 136 -13.62 -17.58 -5.51
C GLU A 136 -14.65 -17.46 -4.39
N ALA A 137 -14.23 -17.47 -3.12
CA ALA A 137 -15.13 -17.31 -1.98
C ALA A 137 -15.86 -15.96 -2.02
N VAL A 138 -15.12 -14.85 -2.21
CA VAL A 138 -15.71 -13.51 -2.28
C VAL A 138 -16.60 -13.38 -3.53
N ARG A 139 -16.11 -13.83 -4.69
CA ARG A 139 -16.88 -13.80 -5.95
C ARG A 139 -18.20 -14.56 -5.87
N GLN A 140 -18.22 -15.73 -5.22
CA GLN A 140 -19.45 -16.50 -5.03
C GLN A 140 -20.50 -15.72 -4.23
N VAL A 141 -20.09 -15.01 -3.18
CA VAL A 141 -21.00 -14.13 -2.41
C VAL A 141 -21.49 -12.99 -3.27
N VAL A 142 -20.60 -12.33 -4.03
CA VAL A 142 -20.97 -11.21 -4.94
C VAL A 142 -21.97 -11.69 -6.00
N ASP A 143 -21.70 -12.82 -6.67
CA ASP A 143 -22.55 -13.39 -7.72
C ASP A 143 -23.92 -13.82 -7.16
N ALA A 144 -23.97 -14.39 -5.94
CA ALA A 144 -25.21 -14.84 -5.30
C ALA A 144 -26.16 -13.70 -4.95
N HIS A 145 -25.65 -12.47 -4.78
CA HIS A 145 -26.43 -11.31 -4.40
C HIS A 145 -26.54 -10.26 -5.55
N ALA A 146 -26.03 -10.60 -6.73
CA ALA A 146 -26.08 -9.71 -7.89
C ALA A 146 -27.52 -9.32 -8.25
N GLY A 147 -27.77 -8.02 -8.46
CA GLY A 147 -29.08 -7.49 -8.81
C GLY A 147 -30.05 -7.30 -7.64
N GLN A 148 -29.68 -7.62 -6.41
CA GLN A 148 -30.47 -7.30 -5.22
C GLN A 148 -30.24 -5.85 -4.82
N GLU A 149 -31.30 -5.08 -4.53
CA GLU A 149 -31.26 -3.63 -4.31
C GLU A 149 -30.32 -3.18 -3.18
N ALA A 150 -30.14 -4.00 -2.15
CA ALA A 150 -29.28 -3.71 -1.00
C ALA A 150 -27.80 -4.13 -1.20
N TRP A 151 -27.46 -4.81 -2.30
CA TRP A 151 -26.15 -5.38 -2.54
C TRP A 151 -25.45 -4.72 -3.73
N TYR A 152 -24.60 -3.72 -3.44
CA TYR A 152 -23.74 -3.12 -4.46
C TYR A 152 -22.47 -3.96 -4.62
N HIS A 153 -21.93 -4.01 -5.82
CA HIS A 153 -20.67 -4.67 -6.06
C HIS A 153 -19.56 -3.99 -5.23
N PRO A 154 -18.73 -4.74 -4.47
CA PRO A 154 -17.59 -4.16 -3.76
C PRO A 154 -16.68 -3.39 -4.70
N THR A 155 -16.10 -2.28 -4.25
CA THR A 155 -15.02 -1.60 -4.95
C THR A 155 -13.77 -2.46 -4.98
N PHE A 156 -12.80 -2.09 -5.82
CA PHE A 156 -11.50 -2.76 -5.89
C PHE A 156 -10.85 -3.00 -4.51
N PHE A 157 -10.82 -1.96 -3.66
CA PHE A 157 -10.24 -2.06 -2.33
C PHE A 157 -11.09 -2.94 -1.41
N GLU A 158 -12.41 -2.76 -1.41
CA GLU A 158 -13.31 -3.59 -0.58
C GLU A 158 -13.24 -5.06 -0.96
N PHE A 159 -13.16 -5.39 -2.25
CA PHE A 159 -13.04 -6.77 -2.71
C PHE A 159 -11.77 -7.44 -2.16
N LEU A 160 -10.62 -6.75 -2.25
CA LEU A 160 -9.35 -7.24 -1.71
C LEU A 160 -9.36 -7.33 -0.19
N PHE A 161 -9.99 -6.37 0.50
CA PHE A 161 -10.18 -6.43 1.94
C PHE A 161 -11.01 -7.66 2.36
N LEU A 162 -12.12 -7.93 1.67
CA LEU A 162 -12.94 -9.12 1.92
C LEU A 162 -12.15 -10.42 1.70
N MET A 163 -11.31 -10.47 0.66
CA MET A 163 -10.40 -11.60 0.44
C MET A 163 -9.42 -11.78 1.59
N ALA A 164 -8.82 -10.68 2.06
CA ALA A 164 -7.90 -10.72 3.20
C ALA A 164 -8.59 -11.25 4.46
N MET A 165 -9.79 -10.73 4.76
CA MET A 165 -10.56 -11.20 5.93
C MET A 165 -10.95 -12.67 5.82
N TYR A 166 -11.26 -13.16 4.62
CA TYR A 166 -11.50 -14.59 4.39
C TYR A 166 -10.25 -15.42 4.69
N VAL A 167 -9.07 -15.02 4.18
CA VAL A 167 -7.81 -15.70 4.46
C VAL A 167 -7.51 -15.72 5.97
N TYR A 168 -7.65 -14.58 6.64
CA TYR A 168 -7.36 -14.48 8.08
C TYR A 168 -8.35 -15.26 8.95
N LYS A 169 -9.60 -15.38 8.53
CA LYS A 169 -10.57 -16.29 9.18
C LYS A 169 -10.12 -17.74 9.10
N GLU A 170 -9.62 -18.19 7.95
CA GLU A 170 -9.16 -19.58 7.79
C GLU A 170 -7.83 -19.86 8.53
N LYS A 171 -6.96 -18.85 8.68
CA LYS A 171 -5.63 -19.00 9.29
C LYS A 171 -5.59 -18.62 10.78
N MET A 172 -6.50 -17.76 11.23
CA MET A 172 -6.64 -17.30 12.62
C MET A 172 -5.32 -16.84 13.25
N PRO A 173 -4.61 -15.85 12.67
CA PRO A 173 -3.39 -15.30 13.26
C PRO A 173 -3.67 -14.66 14.63
N ASP A 174 -2.63 -14.51 15.44
CA ASP A 174 -2.72 -13.92 16.78
C ASP A 174 -3.06 -12.44 16.72
N TYR A 175 -2.48 -11.72 15.74
CA TYR A 175 -2.76 -10.30 15.48
C TYR A 175 -3.06 -10.06 14.01
N LEU A 176 -3.90 -9.04 13.76
CA LEU A 176 -4.18 -8.49 12.44
C LEU A 176 -3.74 -7.03 12.40
N VAL A 177 -2.79 -6.70 11.56
CA VAL A 177 -2.36 -5.31 11.30
C VAL A 177 -3.05 -4.85 10.02
N LEU A 178 -4.01 -3.92 10.16
CA LEU A 178 -4.86 -3.47 9.06
C LEU A 178 -4.53 -2.02 8.70
N GLU A 179 -3.99 -1.81 7.50
CA GLU A 179 -3.79 -0.49 6.92
C GLU A 179 -5.07 0.03 6.27
N THR A 180 -5.48 1.28 6.58
CA THR A 180 -6.57 1.95 5.86
C THR A 180 -6.18 2.25 4.41
N GLY A 181 -7.11 2.03 3.48
CA GLY A 181 -6.88 2.38 2.08
C GLY A 181 -6.96 3.88 1.84
N LEU A 182 -7.99 4.54 2.38
CA LEU A 182 -8.23 5.98 2.20
C LEU A 182 -8.99 6.59 3.38
N GLY A 183 -8.42 7.61 4.00
CA GLY A 183 -9.04 8.30 5.12
C GLY A 183 -9.01 7.45 6.39
N GLY A 184 -10.15 7.02 6.87
CA GLY A 184 -10.31 6.20 8.08
C GLY A 184 -11.79 5.96 8.40
N ARG A 185 -12.55 7.02 8.66
CA ARG A 185 -13.94 6.97 9.14
C ARG A 185 -14.87 6.08 8.31
N LEU A 186 -14.74 6.11 7.00
CA LEU A 186 -15.55 5.32 6.05
C LEU A 186 -14.72 4.29 5.28
N ASP A 187 -13.49 4.02 5.71
CA ASP A 187 -12.66 2.99 5.10
C ASP A 187 -13.22 1.59 5.41
N ALA A 188 -13.15 0.67 4.45
CA ALA A 188 -13.68 -0.69 4.64
C ALA A 188 -13.05 -1.41 5.84
N THR A 189 -11.78 -1.10 6.16
CA THR A 189 -11.07 -1.69 7.31
C THR A 189 -11.64 -1.23 8.66
N ASN A 190 -12.40 -0.11 8.69
CA ASN A 190 -13.02 0.43 9.90
C ASN A 190 -14.36 -0.26 10.26
N VAL A 191 -14.63 -1.40 9.68
CA VAL A 191 -15.87 -2.15 9.94
C VAL A 191 -15.91 -2.78 11.33
N PHE A 192 -14.76 -3.03 11.95
CA PHE A 192 -14.60 -3.61 13.27
C PHE A 192 -14.54 -2.53 14.35
N SER A 193 -15.38 -2.63 15.37
CA SER A 193 -15.53 -1.57 16.39
C SER A 193 -14.59 -1.73 17.60
N LYS A 194 -13.87 -2.84 17.71
CA LYS A 194 -13.04 -3.17 18.89
C LYS A 194 -11.63 -3.62 18.52
N PRO A 195 -10.83 -2.78 17.83
CA PRO A 195 -9.41 -3.04 17.71
C PRO A 195 -8.74 -3.01 19.09
N VAL A 196 -7.59 -3.64 19.26
CA VAL A 196 -6.81 -3.59 20.50
C VAL A 196 -5.96 -2.33 20.60
N LEU A 197 -5.65 -1.74 19.43
CA LEU A 197 -4.85 -0.52 19.31
C LEU A 197 -5.18 0.19 18.00
N THR A 198 -5.17 1.52 18.03
CA THR A 198 -5.23 2.36 16.83
C THR A 198 -3.94 3.17 16.70
N ILE A 199 -3.45 3.30 15.47
CA ILE A 199 -2.24 4.06 15.17
C ILE A 199 -2.56 5.06 14.07
N ILE A 200 -2.23 6.34 14.27
CA ILE A 200 -2.34 7.37 13.25
C ILE A 200 -0.93 7.92 12.98
N THR A 201 -0.39 7.58 11.81
CA THR A 201 0.92 8.04 11.36
C THR A 201 0.84 9.51 10.91
N GLU A 202 1.89 10.02 10.28
CA GLU A 202 1.92 11.40 9.80
C GLU A 202 0.66 11.78 8.99
N ILE A 203 0.13 12.99 9.26
CA ILE A 203 -0.99 13.58 8.56
C ILE A 203 -0.48 14.73 7.70
N GLY A 204 -0.58 14.59 6.38
CA GLY A 204 -0.23 15.57 5.38
C GLY A 204 -1.36 15.79 4.37
N LEU A 205 -1.15 16.70 3.43
CA LEU A 205 -2.09 16.97 2.34
C LEU A 205 -1.97 15.88 1.27
N ASP A 206 -2.96 15.02 1.18
CA ASP A 206 -3.11 14.04 0.12
C ASP A 206 -4.59 13.71 -0.09
N HIS A 207 -4.95 13.30 -1.30
CA HIS A 207 -6.33 12.96 -1.66
C HIS A 207 -7.35 14.06 -1.30
N CYS A 208 -6.96 15.34 -1.46
CA CYS A 208 -7.76 16.49 -1.05
C CYS A 208 -9.16 16.52 -1.65
N GLN A 209 -9.36 15.97 -2.85
CA GLN A 209 -10.65 15.85 -3.51
C GLN A 209 -11.65 14.92 -2.77
N TYR A 210 -11.17 14.03 -1.88
CA TYR A 210 -11.99 13.08 -1.12
C TYR A 210 -12.03 13.36 0.38
N LEU A 211 -10.90 13.78 0.95
CA LEU A 211 -10.71 13.92 2.40
C LEU A 211 -10.85 15.35 2.90
N GLY A 212 -10.84 16.33 1.99
CA GLY A 212 -10.85 17.76 2.30
C GLY A 212 -9.53 18.43 1.98
N ASP A 213 -9.56 19.75 1.92
CA ASP A 213 -8.52 20.63 1.44
C ASP A 213 -7.64 21.24 2.56
N THR A 214 -7.83 20.79 3.80
CA THR A 214 -7.00 21.19 4.95
C THR A 214 -6.56 19.97 5.76
N LYS A 215 -5.43 20.11 6.47
CA LYS A 215 -4.88 19.05 7.33
C LYS A 215 -5.88 18.64 8.44
N GLU A 216 -6.66 19.57 8.99
CA GLU A 216 -7.66 19.29 10.02
C GLU A 216 -8.81 18.42 9.48
N LYS A 217 -9.28 18.69 8.24
CA LYS A 217 -10.31 17.85 7.62
C LYS A 217 -9.79 16.43 7.38
N ILE A 218 -8.56 16.30 6.89
CA ILE A 218 -7.91 15.02 6.69
C ILE A 218 -7.69 14.31 8.02
N ALA A 219 -7.29 15.04 9.07
CA ALA A 219 -7.16 14.51 10.44
C ALA A 219 -8.49 13.98 10.96
N ALA A 220 -9.60 14.70 10.74
CA ALA A 220 -10.93 14.28 11.17
C ALA A 220 -11.39 12.97 10.49
N GLU A 221 -11.11 12.80 9.19
CA GLU A 221 -11.39 11.55 8.48
C GLU A 221 -10.55 10.39 9.02
N LYS A 222 -9.26 10.63 9.35
CA LYS A 222 -8.37 9.61 9.91
C LYS A 222 -8.72 9.30 11.38
N ALA A 223 -9.07 10.30 12.17
CA ALA A 223 -9.53 10.15 13.55
C ALA A 223 -10.77 9.24 13.67
N GLY A 224 -11.50 9.04 12.56
CA GLY A 224 -12.63 8.10 12.49
C GLY A 224 -12.29 6.65 12.81
N ILE A 225 -11.01 6.26 12.86
CA ILE A 225 -10.60 4.92 13.33
C ILE A 225 -10.48 4.82 14.87
N ILE A 226 -10.49 5.95 15.59
CA ILE A 226 -10.40 5.97 17.05
C ILE A 226 -11.70 5.40 17.63
N GLN A 227 -11.59 4.32 18.38
CA GLN A 227 -12.73 3.60 18.95
C GLN A 227 -12.82 3.82 20.47
N GLU A 228 -14.02 3.62 21.05
CA GLU A 228 -14.27 3.88 22.47
C GLU A 228 -13.39 3.00 23.37
N GLY A 229 -12.59 3.64 24.22
CA GLY A 229 -11.71 2.98 25.20
C GLY A 229 -10.49 2.29 24.59
N VAL A 230 -10.25 2.39 23.28
CA VAL A 230 -9.09 1.79 22.59
C VAL A 230 -7.93 2.77 22.60
N PRO A 231 -6.70 2.39 23.02
CA PRO A 231 -5.55 3.26 23.00
C PRO A 231 -5.23 3.78 21.60
N LEU A 232 -4.79 5.04 21.51
CA LEU A 232 -4.34 5.71 20.30
C LEU A 232 -2.84 6.00 20.40
N ILE A 233 -2.07 5.55 19.43
CA ILE A 233 -0.73 6.07 19.17
C ILE A 233 -0.81 7.00 17.96
N TYR A 234 -0.22 8.18 18.04
CA TYR A 234 -0.26 9.14 16.94
C TYR A 234 1.07 9.88 16.75
N VAL A 235 1.41 10.16 15.51
CA VAL A 235 2.57 10.98 15.17
C VAL A 235 2.20 12.45 15.34
N ARG A 236 2.95 13.15 16.20
CA ARG A 236 2.77 14.58 16.44
C ARG A 236 3.58 15.40 15.42
N ARG A 237 2.89 16.24 14.66
CA ARG A 237 3.51 17.19 13.72
C ARG A 237 3.03 18.61 13.97
N ASP A 238 1.78 18.89 13.65
CA ASP A 238 1.16 20.20 13.68
C ASP A 238 0.13 20.28 14.82
N PRO A 239 0.03 21.41 15.54
CA PRO A 239 -0.98 21.59 16.61
C PRO A 239 -2.43 21.42 16.11
N GLU A 240 -2.70 21.82 14.86
CA GLU A 240 -4.03 21.73 14.25
C GLU A 240 -4.49 20.29 14.09
N THR A 241 -3.65 19.43 13.55
CA THR A 241 -3.94 17.99 13.41
C THR A 241 -4.00 17.30 14.77
N GLU A 242 -3.07 17.64 15.67
CA GLU A 242 -3.03 17.09 17.04
C GLU A 242 -4.33 17.38 17.81
N ASN A 243 -4.82 18.62 17.77
CA ASN A 243 -6.06 19.00 18.46
C ASN A 243 -7.24 18.14 18.00
N VAL A 244 -7.40 17.91 16.70
CA VAL A 244 -8.46 17.06 16.14
C VAL A 244 -8.35 15.63 16.69
N LEU A 245 -7.16 15.06 16.74
CA LEU A 245 -6.94 13.71 17.26
C LEU A 245 -7.23 13.61 18.74
N LEU A 246 -6.76 14.57 19.55
CA LEU A 246 -6.94 14.59 20.99
C LEU A 246 -8.40 14.84 21.39
N ASP A 247 -9.09 15.73 20.69
CA ASP A 247 -10.53 15.96 20.92
C ASP A 247 -11.35 14.71 20.64
N THR A 248 -11.05 14.03 19.52
CA THR A 248 -11.70 12.75 19.19
C THR A 248 -11.35 11.66 20.19
N ALA A 249 -10.08 11.53 20.59
CA ALA A 249 -9.65 10.58 21.61
C ALA A 249 -10.37 10.81 22.95
N LYS A 250 -10.49 12.08 23.38
CA LYS A 250 -11.21 12.45 24.58
C LYS A 250 -12.70 12.08 24.49
N GLU A 251 -13.36 12.37 23.37
CA GLU A 251 -14.76 11.97 23.13
C GLU A 251 -14.93 10.46 23.24
N LYS A 252 -13.99 9.71 22.66
CA LYS A 252 -13.96 8.24 22.66
C LYS A 252 -13.40 7.63 23.95
N LYS A 253 -13.00 8.42 24.93
CA LYS A 253 -12.32 7.95 26.16
C LYS A 253 -11.09 7.08 25.85
N ALA A 254 -10.44 7.33 24.74
CA ALA A 254 -9.22 6.67 24.29
C ALA A 254 -8.01 7.36 24.91
N GLU A 255 -7.11 6.60 25.54
CA GLU A 255 -5.83 7.13 25.99
C GLU A 255 -4.93 7.38 24.78
N ALA A 256 -4.31 8.56 24.67
CA ALA A 256 -3.54 8.97 23.50
C ALA A 256 -2.05 9.15 23.83
N PHE A 257 -1.19 8.58 22.99
CA PHE A 257 0.27 8.55 23.16
C PHE A 257 0.93 9.14 21.91
N ALA A 258 1.67 10.23 22.11
CA ALA A 258 2.36 10.92 21.03
C ALA A 258 3.69 10.30 20.67
N VAL A 259 3.98 10.23 19.39
CA VAL A 259 5.31 9.97 18.82
C VAL A 259 5.87 11.27 18.28
N ASP A 260 6.94 11.76 18.88
CA ASP A 260 7.62 12.99 18.49
C ASP A 260 9.14 12.91 18.75
N LYS A 261 9.88 13.97 18.46
CA LYS A 261 11.34 14.04 18.63
C LYS A 261 11.82 13.90 20.08
N SER A 262 10.93 13.92 21.09
CA SER A 262 11.31 13.60 22.47
C SER A 262 11.40 12.11 22.74
N LEU A 263 10.78 11.29 21.88
CA LEU A 263 10.76 9.83 21.99
C LEU A 263 11.96 9.16 21.30
N PHE A 264 12.46 9.75 20.22
CA PHE A 264 13.59 9.21 19.45
C PHE A 264 14.55 10.31 18.99
N MET A 265 15.81 9.96 18.80
CA MET A 265 16.84 10.88 18.32
C MET A 265 17.85 10.14 17.45
N GLU A 266 18.17 10.69 16.29
CA GLU A 266 19.30 10.23 15.49
C GLU A 266 20.60 10.35 16.28
N THR A 267 21.41 9.31 16.26
CA THR A 267 22.68 9.28 16.98
C THR A 267 23.89 9.19 16.06
N ASN A 268 23.75 8.52 14.93
CA ASN A 268 24.84 8.37 13.96
C ASN A 268 24.29 7.98 12.58
N ILE A 269 25.04 8.32 11.53
CA ILE A 269 24.84 7.82 10.16
C ILE A 269 26.07 7.02 9.79
N THR A 270 25.87 5.76 9.47
CA THR A 270 26.93 4.81 9.10
C THR A 270 26.92 4.55 7.59
N ASP A 271 27.86 3.74 7.10
CA ASP A 271 27.87 3.21 5.75
C ASP A 271 26.79 2.11 5.49
N LYS A 272 26.02 1.77 6.53
CA LYS A 272 24.98 0.72 6.48
C LYS A 272 23.58 1.21 6.83
N GLY A 273 23.44 2.50 7.17
CA GLY A 273 22.15 3.07 7.56
C GLY A 273 22.23 4.06 8.71
N ILE A 274 21.17 4.18 9.46
CA ILE A 274 20.97 5.18 10.51
C ILE A 274 20.88 4.50 11.88
N ASP A 275 21.70 4.99 12.82
CA ASP A 275 21.55 4.63 14.23
C ASP A 275 20.73 5.69 14.95
N PHE A 276 19.80 5.25 15.79
CA PHE A 276 18.99 6.15 16.60
C PHE A 276 18.74 5.61 18.00
N SER A 277 18.48 6.50 18.93
CA SER A 277 18.04 6.17 20.28
C SER A 277 16.53 6.29 20.41
N TYR A 278 15.91 5.35 21.10
CA TYR A 278 14.48 5.34 21.42
C TYR A 278 14.30 5.30 22.94
N LYS A 279 13.41 6.17 23.45
CA LYS A 279 13.06 6.25 24.86
C LYS A 279 11.96 5.25 25.17
N SER A 280 12.39 4.07 25.62
CA SER A 280 11.48 2.98 25.95
C SER A 280 10.64 3.26 27.19
N ARG A 281 9.41 2.80 27.18
CA ARG A 281 8.50 2.78 28.31
C ARG A 281 8.98 1.84 29.42
N TYR A 282 9.72 0.79 29.06
CA TYR A 282 10.16 -0.26 29.96
C TYR A 282 11.65 -0.19 30.32
N TYR A 283 12.49 0.39 29.44
CA TYR A 283 13.95 0.30 29.50
C TYR A 283 14.58 1.65 29.20
N ASN A 284 14.54 2.63 29.95
CA ASN A 284 15.17 3.93 29.68
C ASN A 284 15.36 4.22 28.17
N THR A 285 16.62 4.29 27.72
CA THR A 285 16.98 4.53 26.33
C THR A 285 17.59 3.26 25.71
N ILE A 286 17.12 2.87 24.54
CA ILE A 286 17.63 1.74 23.75
C ILE A 286 18.14 2.31 22.42
N SER A 287 19.33 1.84 21.98
CA SER A 287 19.86 2.20 20.65
C SER A 287 19.37 1.18 19.61
N PHE A 288 18.95 1.68 18.46
CA PHE A 288 18.50 0.89 17.32
C PHE A 288 19.33 1.22 16.08
N HIS A 289 19.40 0.27 15.16
CA HIS A 289 19.95 0.44 13.83
C HIS A 289 18.84 0.25 12.79
N LEU A 290 18.77 1.15 11.80
CA LEU A 290 17.94 1.03 10.60
C LEU A 290 18.85 0.72 9.42
N SER A 291 18.61 -0.39 8.74
CA SER A 291 19.33 -0.77 7.51
C SER A 291 18.83 0.04 6.30
N THR A 292 18.64 1.34 6.46
CA THR A 292 18.18 2.28 5.43
C THR A 292 18.65 3.69 5.75
N TYR A 293 18.73 4.54 4.73
CA TYR A 293 18.96 5.98 4.86
C TYR A 293 17.67 6.82 4.93
N ALA A 294 16.53 6.18 4.95
CA ALA A 294 15.22 6.83 5.09
C ALA A 294 15.04 7.39 6.51
N ALA A 295 15.41 8.66 6.72
CA ALA A 295 15.37 9.30 8.04
C ALA A 295 13.98 9.26 8.69
N TYR A 296 12.92 9.32 7.88
CA TYR A 296 11.53 9.19 8.35
C TYR A 296 11.20 7.80 8.93
N GLN A 297 12.01 6.78 8.68
CA GLN A 297 11.80 5.46 9.25
C GLN A 297 12.11 5.40 10.77
N MET A 298 12.90 6.32 11.30
CA MET A 298 13.07 6.43 12.76
C MET A 298 11.75 6.68 13.48
N GLU A 299 10.92 7.54 12.92
CA GLU A 299 9.59 7.85 13.46
C GLU A 299 8.63 6.67 13.30
N ASN A 300 8.60 6.02 12.13
CA ASN A 300 7.76 4.85 11.88
C ASN A 300 8.14 3.66 12.79
N ALA A 301 9.46 3.40 12.94
CA ALA A 301 9.96 2.39 13.86
C ALA A 301 9.60 2.72 15.32
N SER A 302 9.75 3.99 15.73
CA SER A 302 9.38 4.43 17.08
C SER A 302 7.90 4.29 17.39
N ALA A 303 7.02 4.58 16.41
CA ALA A 303 5.58 4.34 16.54
C ALA A 303 5.28 2.85 16.74
N SER A 304 5.97 1.99 16.01
CA SER A 304 5.81 0.53 16.10
C SER A 304 6.37 -0.04 17.40
N LEU A 305 7.50 0.48 17.89
CA LEU A 305 8.08 0.12 19.19
C LEU A 305 7.15 0.52 20.34
N LEU A 306 6.59 1.74 20.29
CA LEU A 306 5.60 2.20 21.28
C LEU A 306 4.33 1.33 21.23
N ALA A 307 3.90 0.93 20.04
CA ALA A 307 2.77 0.02 19.86
C ALA A 307 3.03 -1.35 20.50
N LEU A 308 4.19 -1.94 20.26
CA LEU A 308 4.57 -3.21 20.89
C LEU A 308 4.56 -3.12 22.41
N GLU A 309 5.11 -2.05 22.99
CA GLU A 309 5.14 -1.81 24.44
C GLU A 309 3.75 -1.54 25.06
N HIS A 310 2.77 -1.18 24.24
CA HIS A 310 1.37 -1.08 24.68
C HIS A 310 0.61 -2.41 24.56
N LEU A 311 0.95 -3.23 23.58
CA LEU A 311 0.32 -4.52 23.35
C LEU A 311 0.82 -5.61 24.30
N LEU A 312 2.11 -5.57 24.68
CA LEU A 312 2.75 -6.63 25.42
C LEU A 312 3.30 -6.14 26.77
N PRO A 313 3.20 -6.96 27.83
CA PRO A 313 3.83 -6.64 29.10
C PRO A 313 5.37 -6.70 29.00
N LYS A 314 6.06 -6.01 29.92
CA LYS A 314 7.51 -5.86 29.93
C LYS A 314 8.27 -7.19 29.81
N GLU A 315 7.75 -8.22 30.45
CA GLU A 315 8.39 -9.55 30.50
C GLU A 315 8.44 -10.25 29.14
N LYS A 316 7.59 -9.82 28.20
CA LYS A 316 7.55 -10.32 26.82
C LYS A 316 8.29 -9.45 25.83
N VAL A 317 8.78 -8.28 26.22
CA VAL A 317 9.44 -7.33 25.32
C VAL A 317 10.93 -7.28 25.66
N GLN A 318 11.79 -7.84 24.81
CA GLN A 318 13.23 -7.88 25.05
C GLN A 318 13.98 -6.91 24.12
N PRO A 319 14.86 -6.04 24.66
CA PRO A 319 15.60 -5.07 23.84
C PRO A 319 16.34 -5.69 22.65
N SER A 320 17.02 -6.81 22.85
CA SER A 320 17.78 -7.47 21.79
C SER A 320 16.88 -8.02 20.66
N VAL A 321 15.70 -8.52 21.00
CA VAL A 321 14.72 -9.01 20.02
C VAL A 321 14.18 -7.85 19.21
N MET A 322 13.78 -6.75 19.88
CA MET A 322 13.34 -5.53 19.19
C MET A 322 14.43 -4.95 18.27
N GLN A 323 15.68 -4.89 18.74
CA GLN A 323 16.83 -4.38 17.97
C GLN A 323 17.04 -5.19 16.70
N GLN A 324 17.02 -6.50 16.79
CA GLN A 324 17.15 -7.39 15.63
C GLN A 324 15.98 -7.22 14.67
N ALA A 325 14.74 -7.23 15.16
CA ALA A 325 13.55 -7.09 14.33
C ALA A 325 13.53 -5.76 13.57
N VAL A 326 13.94 -4.66 14.21
CA VAL A 326 14.01 -3.34 13.55
C VAL A 326 15.13 -3.32 12.51
N ALA A 327 16.31 -3.86 12.81
CA ALA A 327 17.45 -3.86 11.89
C ALA A 327 17.21 -4.74 10.64
N GLU A 328 16.47 -5.84 10.79
CA GLU A 328 16.10 -6.75 9.70
C GLU A 328 14.86 -6.29 8.91
N SER A 329 14.15 -5.27 9.39
CA SER A 329 12.95 -4.77 8.73
C SER A 329 13.29 -3.95 7.50
N ILE A 330 13.06 -4.52 6.33
CA ILE A 330 13.13 -3.83 5.03
C ILE A 330 11.70 -3.57 4.56
N TRP A 331 11.45 -2.37 4.03
CA TRP A 331 10.18 -2.02 3.41
C TRP A 331 10.41 -1.53 1.99
N GLU A 332 9.92 -2.29 1.04
CA GLU A 332 10.10 -2.04 -0.39
C GLU A 332 9.56 -0.66 -0.79
N GLY A 333 10.30 0.02 -1.67
CA GLY A 333 9.95 1.35 -2.14
C GLY A 333 10.04 2.46 -1.08
N ARG A 334 10.92 2.31 -0.07
CA ARG A 334 11.19 3.35 0.94
C ARG A 334 12.69 3.54 1.12
N MET A 335 13.29 4.38 0.26
CA MET A 335 14.74 4.51 0.11
C MET A 335 15.43 3.15 -0.01
N GLU A 336 14.76 2.24 -0.71
CA GLU A 336 15.23 0.88 -0.96
C GLU A 336 16.41 0.91 -1.92
N GLU A 337 17.56 0.36 -1.54
CA GLU A 337 18.70 0.18 -2.43
C GLU A 337 18.47 -1.07 -3.30
N ILE A 338 17.94 -0.87 -4.50
CA ILE A 338 17.60 -1.96 -5.46
C ILE A 338 18.80 -2.45 -6.28
N ALA A 339 19.88 -1.70 -6.28
CA ALA A 339 21.19 -2.04 -6.82
C ALA A 339 22.21 -1.09 -6.19
N ASP A 340 23.51 -1.39 -6.32
CA ASP A 340 24.58 -0.54 -5.79
C ASP A 340 24.34 0.94 -6.14
N ARG A 341 24.11 1.79 -5.12
CA ARG A 341 23.80 3.23 -5.23
C ARG A 341 22.61 3.57 -6.14
N VAL A 342 21.63 2.71 -6.20
CA VAL A 342 20.34 2.95 -6.88
C VAL A 342 19.24 2.83 -5.85
N TYR A 343 18.60 3.95 -5.54
CA TYR A 343 17.63 4.08 -4.48
C TYR A 343 16.23 4.33 -5.05
N LEU A 344 15.27 3.60 -4.55
CA LEU A 344 13.86 3.68 -4.96
C LEU A 344 13.00 4.12 -3.79
N ASP A 345 12.24 5.19 -3.98
CA ASP A 345 11.32 5.73 -2.99
C ASP A 345 9.93 6.01 -3.58
N GLY A 346 8.91 5.60 -2.87
CA GLY A 346 7.51 5.79 -3.26
C GLY A 346 6.89 7.12 -2.85
N ALA A 347 7.68 8.13 -2.48
CA ALA A 347 7.18 9.46 -2.18
C ALA A 347 6.43 10.05 -3.39
N HIS A 348 5.20 10.54 -3.16
CA HIS A 348 4.28 10.96 -4.22
C HIS A 348 3.35 12.12 -3.82
N ASN A 349 3.69 12.81 -2.74
CA ASN A 349 3.07 14.06 -2.28
C ASN A 349 4.15 14.99 -1.70
N ALA A 350 3.83 16.24 -1.42
CA ALA A 350 4.81 17.23 -0.99
C ALA A 350 5.54 16.80 0.30
N ASP A 351 4.80 16.43 1.36
CA ASP A 351 5.41 15.98 2.62
C ASP A 351 6.33 14.76 2.41
N GLY A 352 5.94 13.82 1.51
CA GLY A 352 6.77 12.67 1.13
C GLY A 352 8.05 13.07 0.39
N ILE A 353 7.97 14.05 -0.52
CA ILE A 353 9.15 14.57 -1.25
C ILE A 353 10.09 15.29 -0.27
N GLU A 354 9.59 16.06 0.68
CA GLU A 354 10.41 16.69 1.71
C GLU A 354 11.18 15.62 2.52
N ALA A 355 10.50 14.59 2.98
CA ALA A 355 11.10 13.48 3.73
C ALA A 355 12.12 12.67 2.90
N PHE A 356 11.85 12.49 1.60
CA PHE A 356 12.78 11.89 0.65
C PHE A 356 14.05 12.77 0.49
N LEU A 357 13.89 14.08 0.27
CA LEU A 357 15.01 15.01 0.12
C LEU A 357 15.87 15.05 1.38
N ASP A 358 15.25 14.99 2.56
CA ASP A 358 15.97 14.90 3.82
C ASP A 358 16.83 13.63 3.87
N SER A 359 16.28 12.49 3.47
CA SER A 359 17.02 11.23 3.38
C SER A 359 18.17 11.28 2.36
N VAL A 360 17.98 11.92 1.20
CA VAL A 360 19.03 12.11 0.17
C VAL A 360 20.20 12.96 0.70
N ARG A 361 19.94 13.95 1.56
CA ARG A 361 20.99 14.76 2.19
C ARG A 361 21.91 13.94 3.11
N HIS A 362 21.38 12.93 3.75
CA HIS A 362 22.12 12.05 4.64
C HIS A 362 23.02 11.02 3.91
N LEU A 363 22.75 10.76 2.63
CA LEU A 363 23.55 9.81 1.84
C LEU A 363 24.93 10.37 1.45
N PRO A 364 26.03 9.66 1.73
CA PRO A 364 27.39 10.09 1.39
C PRO A 364 27.71 9.84 -0.10
N VAL A 365 27.07 10.57 -1.02
CA VAL A 365 27.33 10.48 -2.46
C VAL A 365 28.46 11.43 -2.85
N LYS A 366 29.54 10.89 -3.42
CA LYS A 366 30.73 11.66 -3.86
C LYS A 366 30.58 12.19 -5.29
N GLY A 367 29.84 11.48 -6.14
CA GLY A 367 29.59 11.83 -7.53
C GLY A 367 28.31 12.63 -7.76
N GLU A 368 27.80 12.52 -8.95
CA GLU A 368 26.53 13.15 -9.34
C GLU A 368 25.32 12.39 -8.75
N ARG A 369 24.23 13.12 -8.54
CA ARG A 369 22.93 12.54 -8.20
C ARG A 369 22.01 12.68 -9.40
N ILE A 370 21.55 11.53 -9.92
CA ILE A 370 20.63 11.45 -11.06
C ILE A 370 19.25 11.11 -10.52
N LEU A 371 18.24 11.90 -10.88
CA LEU A 371 16.85 11.67 -10.50
C LEU A 371 16.09 11.03 -11.66
N VAL A 372 15.38 9.93 -11.40
CA VAL A 372 14.35 9.37 -12.29
C VAL A 372 12.99 9.72 -11.67
N PHE A 373 12.12 10.39 -12.42
CA PHE A 373 10.87 10.94 -11.89
C PHE A 373 9.69 10.65 -12.80
N SER A 374 8.58 10.28 -12.20
CA SER A 374 7.25 10.28 -12.81
C SER A 374 6.18 10.43 -11.76
N VAL A 375 4.96 10.85 -12.16
CA VAL A 375 3.87 11.10 -11.23
C VAL A 375 2.51 10.92 -11.88
N VAL A 376 1.48 10.66 -11.08
CA VAL A 376 0.07 10.62 -11.52
C VAL A 376 -0.59 12.01 -11.37
N ASN A 377 -1.60 12.27 -12.19
CA ASN A 377 -2.21 13.59 -12.38
C ASN A 377 -3.12 14.05 -11.21
N ASP A 378 -3.42 13.17 -10.27
CA ASP A 378 -4.20 13.49 -9.06
C ASP A 378 -3.35 14.04 -7.90
N LYS A 379 -2.06 14.27 -8.13
CA LYS A 379 -1.10 14.80 -7.15
C LYS A 379 -0.72 16.25 -7.45
N ALA A 380 -0.25 16.95 -6.43
CA ALA A 380 0.28 18.32 -6.55
C ALA A 380 1.71 18.32 -7.15
N TYR A 381 1.86 17.74 -8.34
CA TYR A 381 3.17 17.45 -8.93
C TYR A 381 3.99 18.69 -9.27
N THR A 382 3.35 19.83 -9.52
CA THR A 382 4.08 21.10 -9.75
C THR A 382 4.83 21.54 -8.49
N GLU A 383 4.22 21.39 -7.32
CA GLU A 383 4.84 21.69 -6.02
C GLU A 383 5.97 20.69 -5.73
N MET A 384 5.73 19.40 -5.93
CA MET A 384 6.74 18.35 -5.78
C MET A 384 7.98 18.61 -6.66
N ILE A 385 7.79 18.98 -7.93
CA ILE A 385 8.89 19.31 -8.85
C ILE A 385 9.62 20.56 -8.37
N HIS A 386 8.90 21.59 -7.92
CA HIS A 386 9.51 22.78 -7.38
C HIS A 386 10.42 22.48 -6.18
N GLU A 387 10.00 21.64 -5.26
CA GLU A 387 10.80 21.21 -4.10
C GLU A 387 12.04 20.43 -4.52
N LEU A 388 11.88 19.42 -5.42
CA LEU A 388 12.99 18.61 -5.94
C LEU A 388 14.08 19.48 -6.60
N VAL A 389 13.68 20.47 -7.39
CA VAL A 389 14.62 21.37 -8.08
C VAL A 389 15.23 22.38 -7.10
N SER A 390 14.42 22.96 -6.21
CA SER A 390 14.87 23.97 -5.23
C SER A 390 15.87 23.40 -4.23
N ALA A 391 15.82 22.10 -3.96
CA ALA A 391 16.76 21.40 -3.09
C ALA A 391 18.20 21.40 -3.62
N ARG A 392 18.41 21.56 -4.94
CA ARG A 392 19.71 21.58 -5.63
C ARG A 392 20.60 20.38 -5.32
N LEU A 393 19.97 19.22 -5.12
CA LEU A 393 20.67 17.96 -4.82
C LEU A 393 20.99 17.15 -6.07
N PHE A 394 20.24 17.36 -7.16
CA PHE A 394 20.35 16.57 -8.38
C PHE A 394 20.94 17.43 -9.51
N THR A 395 21.77 16.82 -10.35
CA THR A 395 22.41 17.44 -11.52
C THR A 395 21.75 17.03 -12.82
N THR A 396 21.05 15.92 -12.82
CA THR A 396 20.41 15.32 -14.01
C THR A 396 19.04 14.77 -13.64
N TYR A 397 18.05 15.05 -14.49
CA TYR A 397 16.67 14.63 -14.32
C TYR A 397 16.24 13.79 -15.51
N MET A 398 15.83 12.53 -15.26
CA MET A 398 15.29 11.58 -16.23
C MET A 398 13.80 11.47 -16.02
N ILE A 399 12.99 12.07 -16.88
CA ILE A 399 11.54 12.12 -16.75
C ILE A 399 10.93 10.95 -17.50
N ALA A 400 10.16 10.12 -16.83
CA ALA A 400 9.58 8.90 -17.38
C ALA A 400 8.06 9.04 -17.59
N GLY A 401 7.55 8.54 -18.72
CA GLY A 401 6.16 8.12 -18.83
C GLY A 401 5.91 6.86 -18.00
N ILE A 402 4.69 6.66 -17.51
CA ILE A 402 4.25 5.44 -16.82
C ILE A 402 3.00 4.86 -17.47
N HIS A 403 2.85 3.52 -17.42
CA HIS A 403 1.74 2.78 -18.03
C HIS A 403 0.45 2.80 -17.19
N ASP A 404 0.14 3.93 -16.57
CA ASP A 404 -1.14 4.16 -15.88
C ASP A 404 -1.90 5.28 -16.60
N ALA A 405 -3.21 5.12 -16.79
CA ALA A 405 -4.05 6.12 -17.46
C ALA A 405 -4.07 7.50 -16.76
N ARG A 406 -3.62 7.57 -15.50
CA ARG A 406 -3.44 8.80 -14.72
C ARG A 406 -2.03 9.36 -14.80
N GLY A 407 -1.11 8.70 -15.50
CA GLY A 407 0.25 9.21 -15.70
C GLY A 407 0.24 10.60 -16.31
N VAL A 408 1.05 11.51 -15.80
CA VAL A 408 1.27 12.81 -16.43
C VAL A 408 2.21 12.62 -17.62
N ASP A 409 1.91 13.28 -18.73
CA ASP A 409 2.73 13.25 -19.94
C ASP A 409 4.19 13.65 -19.66
N ASP A 410 5.14 12.86 -20.14
CA ASP A 410 6.57 13.04 -19.89
C ASP A 410 7.09 14.40 -20.38
N ARG A 411 6.58 14.90 -21.53
CA ARG A 411 6.95 16.22 -22.07
C ARG A 411 6.41 17.35 -21.22
N GLN A 412 5.17 17.19 -20.69
CA GLN A 412 4.60 18.16 -19.77
C GLN A 412 5.44 18.26 -18.49
N LEU A 413 5.84 17.13 -17.93
CA LEU A 413 6.72 17.08 -16.76
C LEU A 413 8.09 17.72 -17.07
N ARG A 414 8.73 17.34 -18.19
CA ARG A 414 9.98 17.94 -18.64
C ARG A 414 9.89 19.47 -18.71
N ASP A 415 8.82 20.00 -19.29
CA ASP A 415 8.65 21.46 -19.45
C ASP A 415 8.56 22.16 -18.09
N ILE A 416 7.95 21.53 -17.07
CA ILE A 416 7.91 22.06 -15.70
C ILE A 416 9.31 22.00 -15.06
N PHE A 417 10.03 20.87 -15.16
CA PHE A 417 11.41 20.78 -14.67
C PHE A 417 12.32 21.82 -15.32
N THR A 418 12.24 21.98 -16.63
CA THR A 418 13.03 22.95 -17.39
C THR A 418 12.76 24.38 -16.94
N LYS A 419 11.51 24.69 -16.58
CA LYS A 419 11.12 26.03 -16.06
C LYS A 419 11.81 26.36 -14.74
N TYR A 420 12.06 25.36 -13.89
CA TYR A 420 12.63 25.58 -12.54
C TYR A 420 14.10 25.20 -12.44
N SER A 421 14.66 24.45 -13.40
CA SER A 421 16.03 23.93 -13.35
C SER A 421 16.89 24.50 -14.47
N ALA A 422 18.15 24.83 -14.15
CA ALA A 422 19.21 25.05 -15.14
C ALA A 422 19.94 23.76 -15.52
N GLU A 423 19.61 22.64 -14.90
CA GLU A 423 20.28 21.34 -15.02
C GLU A 423 19.76 20.53 -16.22
N GLN A 424 20.39 19.39 -16.48
CA GLN A 424 20.07 18.55 -17.63
C GLN A 424 18.77 17.77 -17.40
N VAL A 425 17.78 17.99 -18.26
CA VAL A 425 16.45 17.35 -18.21
C VAL A 425 16.22 16.56 -19.50
N TYR A 426 15.93 15.27 -19.36
CA TYR A 426 15.67 14.34 -20.47
C TYR A 426 14.32 13.67 -20.27
N ASP A 427 13.54 13.50 -21.33
CA ASP A 427 12.24 12.80 -21.32
C ASP A 427 12.34 11.43 -22.01
N PHE A 428 11.60 10.47 -21.49
CA PHE A 428 11.55 9.10 -21.95
C PHE A 428 10.10 8.60 -21.97
N ALA A 429 9.76 7.82 -22.98
CA ALA A 429 8.41 7.31 -23.19
C ALA A 429 7.92 6.39 -22.06
N ASP A 430 8.84 5.71 -21.38
CA ASP A 430 8.53 4.75 -20.32
C ASP A 430 9.59 4.69 -19.21
N ALA A 431 9.22 4.08 -18.09
CA ALA A 431 10.07 3.94 -16.90
C ALA A 431 11.36 3.14 -17.18
N SER A 432 11.27 2.07 -17.98
CA SER A 432 12.40 1.19 -18.29
C SER A 432 13.48 1.93 -19.10
N ALA A 433 13.06 2.74 -20.08
CA ALA A 433 13.97 3.55 -20.90
C ALA A 433 14.67 4.62 -20.06
N ALA A 434 13.92 5.34 -19.19
CA ALA A 434 14.48 6.34 -18.29
C ALA A 434 15.49 5.72 -17.31
N PHE A 435 15.14 4.60 -16.71
CA PHE A 435 15.99 3.87 -15.77
C PHE A 435 17.25 3.35 -16.45
N SER A 436 17.13 2.72 -17.62
CA SER A 436 18.28 2.26 -18.42
C SER A 436 19.22 3.39 -18.80
N ALA A 437 18.68 4.56 -19.20
CA ALA A 437 19.47 5.74 -19.52
C ALA A 437 20.21 6.28 -18.28
N ALA A 438 19.56 6.29 -17.11
CA ALA A 438 20.19 6.68 -15.85
C ALA A 438 21.36 5.75 -15.49
N LEU A 439 21.18 4.43 -15.62
CA LEU A 439 22.24 3.45 -15.37
C LEU A 439 23.41 3.54 -16.34
N LEU A 440 23.15 3.76 -17.62
CA LEU A 440 24.19 3.93 -18.65
C LEU A 440 25.01 5.22 -18.46
N ARG A 441 24.37 6.28 -17.94
CA ARG A 441 25.04 7.55 -17.68
C ARG A 441 25.86 7.52 -16.39
N ARG A 442 25.43 6.76 -15.40
CA ARG A 442 26.01 6.70 -14.06
C ARG A 442 27.48 6.24 -14.08
N LYS A 443 28.34 6.96 -13.39
CA LYS A 443 29.70 6.54 -13.03
C LYS A 443 29.68 5.80 -11.68
N PRO A 444 30.76 5.09 -11.30
CA PRO A 444 30.79 4.33 -10.05
C PRO A 444 30.56 5.14 -8.77
N GLU A 445 30.85 6.43 -8.79
CA GLU A 445 30.71 7.33 -7.63
C GLU A 445 29.35 8.03 -7.56
N ASP A 446 28.56 7.94 -8.65
CA ASP A 446 27.26 8.56 -8.80
C ASP A 446 26.17 7.72 -8.12
N ALA A 447 25.04 8.34 -7.80
CA ALA A 447 23.86 7.65 -7.31
C ALA A 447 22.64 7.98 -8.18
N VAL A 448 21.75 7.00 -8.34
CA VAL A 448 20.46 7.14 -9.01
C VAL A 448 19.36 7.08 -7.97
N PHE A 449 18.41 8.02 -8.07
CA PHE A 449 17.25 8.10 -7.21
C PHE A 449 15.98 8.04 -8.04
N ILE A 450 15.04 7.19 -7.66
CA ILE A 450 13.80 6.96 -8.36
C ILE A 450 12.66 7.36 -7.43
N VAL A 451 11.82 8.35 -7.83
CA VAL A 451 10.80 8.92 -6.96
C VAL A 451 9.63 9.54 -7.73
N GLY A 452 8.53 9.80 -7.05
CA GLY A 452 7.38 10.58 -7.52
C GLY A 452 6.10 9.75 -7.68
N SER A 453 6.20 8.42 -7.81
CA SER A 453 5.03 7.54 -7.93
C SER A 453 5.33 6.11 -7.50
N LEU A 454 4.38 5.49 -6.79
CA LEU A 454 4.43 4.05 -6.54
C LEU A 454 4.25 3.21 -7.84
N TYR A 455 3.62 3.78 -8.87
CA TYR A 455 3.54 3.13 -10.19
C TYR A 455 4.90 3.08 -10.88
N LEU A 456 5.65 4.18 -10.86
CA LEU A 456 7.04 4.20 -11.35
C LEU A 456 7.89 3.17 -10.60
N ALA A 457 7.76 3.13 -9.27
CA ALA A 457 8.46 2.17 -8.44
C ALA A 457 8.12 0.72 -8.82
N GLY A 458 6.84 0.42 -9.01
CA GLY A 458 6.36 -0.90 -9.42
C GLY A 458 6.85 -1.31 -10.81
N GLU A 459 6.78 -0.42 -11.81
CA GLU A 459 7.27 -0.71 -13.16
C GLU A 459 8.77 -1.03 -13.18
N ILE A 460 9.58 -0.28 -12.42
CA ILE A 460 11.02 -0.54 -12.35
C ILE A 460 11.32 -1.86 -11.63
N LYS A 461 10.62 -2.18 -10.53
CA LYS A 461 10.78 -3.47 -9.84
C LYS A 461 10.37 -4.64 -10.73
N ALA A 462 9.25 -4.54 -11.45
CA ALA A 462 8.82 -5.55 -12.40
C ALA A 462 9.87 -5.81 -13.49
N CYS A 463 10.48 -4.75 -14.04
CA CYS A 463 11.57 -4.89 -15.01
C CYS A 463 12.80 -5.63 -14.43
N LEU A 464 13.11 -5.41 -13.16
CA LEU A 464 14.23 -6.11 -12.49
C LEU A 464 13.92 -7.59 -12.25
N GLU A 465 12.71 -7.92 -11.81
CA GLU A 465 12.25 -9.30 -11.62
C GLU A 465 12.27 -10.09 -12.95
N GLU A 466 11.80 -9.49 -14.05
CA GLU A 466 11.86 -10.11 -15.38
C GLU A 466 13.30 -10.37 -15.83
N ALA A 467 14.22 -9.43 -15.55
CA ALA A 467 15.63 -9.58 -15.90
C ALA A 467 16.33 -10.69 -15.08
N GLU A 468 15.91 -10.91 -13.84
CA GLU A 468 16.42 -12.00 -12.98
C GLU A 468 15.80 -13.35 -13.35
N GLY A 469 14.48 -13.41 -13.62
CA GLY A 469 13.78 -14.61 -14.08
C GLY A 469 14.33 -15.15 -15.40
N GLY A 470 14.59 -14.27 -16.38
CA GLY A 470 15.19 -14.65 -17.64
C GLY A 470 16.63 -15.22 -17.58
N LYS A 471 17.35 -14.99 -16.47
CA LYS A 471 18.67 -15.60 -16.23
C LYS A 471 18.55 -17.04 -15.69
N ASN A 472 17.50 -17.36 -14.98
CA ASN A 472 17.28 -18.70 -14.41
C ASN A 472 16.75 -19.71 -15.46
N ASP A 473 16.10 -19.24 -16.53
CA ASP A 473 15.62 -20.11 -17.62
C ASP A 473 16.72 -20.47 -18.66
N GLN A 474 17.95 -19.94 -18.51
CA GLN A 474 19.08 -20.19 -19.41
C GLN A 474 20.19 -21.07 -18.78
N LEU A 475 20.00 -21.58 -17.58
CA LEU A 475 20.87 -22.52 -16.88
C LEU A 475 20.20 -23.89 -16.78
#